data_5b3250aa432c70b012be7b3911ff99d6
#
_entry.id   5b3250aa432c70b012be7b3911ff99d6
#
_cell.length_a   1.000
_cell.length_b   1.000
_cell.length_c   1.000
_cell.angle_alpha   90.00
_cell.angle_beta   90.00
_cell.angle_gamma   90.00
#
_symmetry.space_group_name_H-M   'P 1'
#
loop_
_entity.id
_entity.type
_entity.pdbx_description
1 polymer ?
#
loop_
_entity_poly.entity_id
_entity_poly.type
_entity_poly.pdbx_seq_one_letter_code
_entity_poly.pdbx_strand_id
1 'polypeptide(L)'
;RLATRPWEVRPETVLAVSLPPGRVPPETWTDALHGVTGPGWPDEALWICAVRVEDGHRVVFGREGAPSTDLATAVGASSAIPGYFRPVEIAGKRYVDGAAHSATNADLVIPERPDLVIVSSPMSVARSALSLDLRTAGRLHFRRRLATEVRRLRTAGIPVVAFQPSHADRVAMGGDTMAEGRNAVVVEQAYDTTLRRVARPEIARRLAAITA
;
A
#
# COMPACT_ATOMS: atom_id res chain seq x y z
N ARG A 1 17.04 9.94 17.30
CA ARG A 1 17.76 8.69 17.62
C ARG A 1 17.13 7.60 16.77
N LEU A 2 17.75 7.26 15.64
CA LEU A 2 17.38 6.11 14.82
C LEU A 2 17.55 4.83 15.64
N ALA A 3 16.59 3.95 15.51
CA ALA A 3 16.26 2.76 16.30
C ALA A 3 17.42 1.98 16.91
N THR A 4 17.14 1.31 18.01
CA THR A 4 18.00 0.33 18.69
C THR A 4 18.35 -0.88 17.80
N ARG A 5 17.72 -1.00 16.59
CA ARG A 5 17.97 -2.05 15.59
C ARG A 5 17.96 -1.46 14.17
N PRO A 6 19.03 -0.76 13.76
CA PRO A 6 19.07 -0.06 12.47
C PRO A 6 18.93 -0.99 11.24
N TRP A 7 19.19 -2.30 11.38
CA TRP A 7 19.02 -3.29 10.31
C TRP A 7 17.55 -3.66 10.01
N GLU A 8 16.59 -3.27 10.87
CA GLU A 8 15.17 -3.44 10.63
C GLU A 8 14.59 -2.32 9.75
N VAL A 9 15.31 -1.21 9.62
CA VAL A 9 14.89 -0.05 8.83
C VAL A 9 15.56 -0.09 7.47
N ARG A 10 14.78 0.01 6.43
CA ARG A 10 15.27 -0.04 5.05
C ARG A 10 15.89 1.29 4.64
N PRO A 11 16.97 1.31 3.82
CA PRO A 11 17.62 2.55 3.39
C PRO A 11 16.67 3.55 2.73
N GLU A 12 15.73 3.07 1.91
CA GLU A 12 14.72 3.90 1.26
C GLU A 12 13.70 4.49 2.26
N THR A 13 13.42 3.77 3.35
CA THR A 13 12.59 4.30 4.43
C THR A 13 13.33 5.42 5.17
N VAL A 14 14.64 5.24 5.44
CA VAL A 14 15.46 6.30 6.04
C VAL A 14 15.45 7.54 5.16
N LEU A 15 15.65 7.38 3.85
CA LEU A 15 15.57 8.50 2.91
C LEU A 15 14.20 9.19 2.97
N ALA A 16 13.11 8.44 2.95
CA ALA A 16 11.75 8.98 2.97
C ALA A 16 11.47 9.80 4.24
N VAL A 17 11.84 9.30 5.42
CA VAL A 17 11.61 10.01 6.70
C VAL A 17 12.58 11.18 6.92
N SER A 18 13.69 11.23 6.17
CA SER A 18 14.66 12.33 6.21
C SER A 18 14.29 13.50 5.29
N LEU A 19 13.27 13.34 4.43
CA LEU A 19 12.80 14.45 3.59
C LEU A 19 12.20 15.56 4.47
N PRO A 20 12.35 16.82 4.05
CA PRO A 20 11.67 17.94 4.71
C PRO A 20 10.17 17.69 4.77
N PRO A 21 9.47 18.09 5.84
CA PRO A 21 8.02 18.02 5.88
C PRO A 21 7.39 18.72 4.67
N GLY A 22 6.40 18.08 4.07
CA GLY A 22 5.64 18.67 2.99
C GLY A 22 4.85 19.91 3.45
N ARG A 23 4.29 20.63 2.50
CA ARG A 23 3.53 21.88 2.77
C ARG A 23 2.03 21.65 2.90
N VAL A 24 1.51 20.60 2.27
CA VAL A 24 0.07 20.28 2.26
C VAL A 24 -0.33 19.66 3.61
N PRO A 25 -1.27 20.28 4.33
CA PRO A 25 -1.75 19.73 5.60
C PRO A 25 -2.64 18.51 5.35
N PRO A 26 -2.52 17.44 6.15
CA PRO A 26 -3.31 16.22 5.99
C PRO A 26 -4.80 16.47 6.23
N GLU A 27 -5.16 17.48 7.01
CA GLU A 27 -6.54 17.87 7.33
C GLU A 27 -7.35 18.18 6.06
N THR A 28 -6.68 18.59 4.98
CA THR A 28 -7.30 18.92 3.68
C THR A 28 -8.22 17.80 3.17
N TRP A 29 -7.94 16.55 3.53
CA TRP A 29 -8.72 15.40 3.08
C TRP A 29 -9.12 14.44 4.24
N THR A 30 -8.47 14.46 5.40
CA THR A 30 -8.88 13.66 6.56
C THR A 30 -10.23 14.12 7.10
N ASP A 31 -10.55 15.40 7.04
CA ASP A 31 -11.85 15.92 7.47
C ASP A 31 -13.01 15.33 6.64
N ALA A 32 -12.81 15.19 5.33
CA ALA A 32 -13.78 14.53 4.47
C ALA A 32 -13.94 13.03 4.82
N LEU A 33 -12.85 12.36 5.21
CA LEU A 33 -12.88 10.98 5.63
C LEU A 33 -13.63 10.79 6.96
N HIS A 34 -13.45 11.69 7.93
CA HIS A 34 -14.20 11.64 9.19
C HIS A 34 -15.72 11.65 8.96
N GLY A 35 -16.18 12.41 7.97
CA GLY A 35 -17.58 12.45 7.57
C GLY A 35 -18.12 11.11 7.02
N VAL A 36 -17.25 10.25 6.52
CA VAL A 36 -17.63 8.97 5.91
C VAL A 36 -17.40 7.78 6.86
N THR A 37 -16.29 7.78 7.59
CA THR A 37 -15.87 6.63 8.42
C THR A 37 -16.48 6.64 9.82
N GLY A 38 -16.93 7.79 10.30
CA GLY A 38 -17.31 7.96 11.71
C GLY A 38 -16.09 7.96 12.66
N PRO A 39 -16.33 8.03 13.98
CA PRO A 39 -15.27 8.24 14.98
C PRO A 39 -14.57 6.96 15.45
N GLY A 40 -14.93 5.79 14.93
CA GLY A 40 -14.47 4.49 15.44
C GLY A 40 -13.49 3.78 14.54
N TRP A 41 -13.14 2.57 14.97
CA TRP A 41 -12.47 1.54 14.17
C TRP A 41 -13.50 0.45 13.84
N PRO A 42 -13.52 -0.13 12.62
CA PRO A 42 -14.49 -1.18 12.28
C PRO A 42 -14.23 -2.45 13.12
N ASP A 43 -15.30 -3.23 13.35
CA ASP A 43 -15.24 -4.49 14.09
C ASP A 43 -14.47 -5.56 13.27
N GLU A 44 -14.50 -5.46 11.94
CA GLU A 44 -13.75 -6.34 11.05
C GLU A 44 -12.25 -6.04 11.13
N ALA A 45 -11.44 -7.09 10.93
CA ALA A 45 -9.99 -6.96 10.93
C ALA A 45 -9.50 -6.04 9.81
N LEU A 46 -9.18 -4.82 10.14
CA LEU A 46 -8.63 -3.81 9.24
C LEU A 46 -7.29 -3.31 9.78
N TRP A 47 -6.26 -3.37 8.94
CA TRP A 47 -4.93 -2.87 9.26
C TRP A 47 -4.50 -1.78 8.31
N ILE A 48 -4.02 -0.68 8.87
CA ILE A 48 -3.51 0.47 8.12
C ILE A 48 -2.04 0.69 8.48
N CYS A 49 -1.19 0.71 7.46
CA CYS A 49 0.25 0.83 7.64
C CYS A 49 0.73 2.25 7.48
N ALA A 50 1.54 2.72 8.41
CA ALA A 50 2.29 3.96 8.29
C ALA A 50 3.74 3.75 8.75
N VAL A 51 4.60 4.71 8.47
CA VAL A 51 5.99 4.71 8.95
C VAL A 51 6.17 5.83 9.95
N ARG A 52 6.67 5.50 11.13
CA ARG A 52 7.00 6.48 12.16
C ARG A 52 8.29 7.22 11.79
N VAL A 53 8.23 8.56 11.79
CA VAL A 53 9.33 9.43 11.33
C VAL A 53 10.55 9.33 12.24
N GLU A 54 10.33 9.20 13.56
CA GLU A 54 11.39 9.26 14.55
C GLU A 54 12.42 8.13 14.45
N ASP A 55 12.00 6.97 13.94
CA ASP A 55 12.84 5.76 13.90
C ASP A 55 12.70 4.94 12.62
N GLY A 56 11.83 5.34 11.69
CA GLY A 56 11.59 4.63 10.43
C GLY A 56 10.87 3.28 10.57
N HIS A 57 10.30 2.97 11.75
CA HIS A 57 9.58 1.73 11.94
C HIS A 57 8.20 1.77 11.31
N ARG A 58 7.84 0.65 10.68
CA ARG A 58 6.47 0.40 10.21
C ARG A 58 5.55 0.19 11.41
N VAL A 59 4.48 0.98 11.47
CA VAL A 59 3.40 0.86 12.46
C VAL A 59 2.14 0.38 11.75
N VAL A 60 1.39 -0.50 12.39
CA VAL A 60 0.16 -1.12 11.85
C VAL A 60 -0.99 -0.75 12.75
N PHE A 61 -1.70 0.31 12.38
CA PHE A 61 -2.91 0.72 13.10
C PHE A 61 -4.01 -0.34 12.94
N GLY A 62 -4.81 -0.54 13.99
CA GLY A 62 -5.82 -1.61 14.05
C GLY A 62 -5.28 -2.95 14.53
N ARG A 63 -3.97 -3.06 14.79
CA ARG A 63 -3.34 -4.24 15.39
C ARG A 63 -3.09 -4.02 16.88
N GLU A 64 -3.14 -5.08 17.66
CA GLU A 64 -2.81 -5.03 19.08
C GLU A 64 -1.41 -4.41 19.32
N GLY A 65 -1.32 -3.51 20.30
CA GLY A 65 -0.10 -2.78 20.64
C GLY A 65 0.19 -1.57 19.74
N ALA A 66 -0.62 -1.29 18.72
CA ALA A 66 -0.52 -0.04 17.97
C ALA A 66 -1.07 1.15 18.78
N PRO A 67 -0.59 2.39 18.52
CA PRO A 67 -1.18 3.58 19.10
C PRO A 67 -2.67 3.69 18.74
N SER A 68 -3.50 4.04 19.73
CA SER A 68 -4.93 4.26 19.51
C SER A 68 -5.14 5.52 18.66
N THR A 69 -5.99 5.40 17.66
CA THR A 69 -6.42 6.49 16.78
C THR A 69 -7.72 6.09 16.08
N ASP A 70 -8.43 7.03 15.50
CA ASP A 70 -9.57 6.75 14.63
C ASP A 70 -9.12 6.35 13.21
N LEU A 71 -10.06 5.80 12.44
CA LEU A 71 -9.79 5.29 11.10
C LEU A 71 -9.34 6.39 10.13
N ALA A 72 -9.98 7.56 10.15
CA ALA A 72 -9.66 8.65 9.24
C ALA A 72 -8.24 9.17 9.47
N THR A 73 -7.85 9.35 10.74
CA THR A 73 -6.48 9.76 11.12
C THR A 73 -5.44 8.71 10.71
N ALA A 74 -5.75 7.41 10.89
CA ALA A 74 -4.84 6.34 10.44
C ALA A 74 -4.67 6.30 8.91
N VAL A 75 -5.76 6.48 8.16
CA VAL A 75 -5.71 6.62 6.68
C VAL A 75 -4.90 7.86 6.31
N GLY A 76 -5.09 8.96 7.06
CA GLY A 76 -4.29 10.17 6.96
C GLY A 76 -2.80 9.90 7.03
N ALA A 77 -2.38 9.24 8.08
CA ALA A 77 -1.00 8.87 8.31
C ALA A 77 -0.46 7.94 7.20
N SER A 78 -1.29 6.97 6.77
CA SER A 78 -0.94 6.01 5.70
C SER A 78 -0.80 6.62 4.32
N SER A 79 -1.37 7.80 4.10
CA SER A 79 -1.36 8.50 2.80
C SER A 79 -0.51 9.78 2.82
N ALA A 80 0.16 10.08 3.93
CA ALA A 80 1.02 11.25 4.07
C ALA A 80 2.34 11.07 3.32
N ILE A 81 2.33 11.25 1.99
CA ILE A 81 3.49 11.10 1.11
C ILE A 81 4.64 12.00 1.59
N PRO A 82 5.82 11.43 1.92
CA PRO A 82 6.98 12.19 2.39
C PRO A 82 7.38 13.30 1.42
N GLY A 83 7.66 14.50 1.95
CA GLY A 83 8.04 15.67 1.18
C GLY A 83 6.87 16.40 0.48
N TYR A 84 5.69 15.79 0.40
CA TYR A 84 4.49 16.42 -0.19
C TYR A 84 3.48 16.83 0.89
N PHE A 85 3.02 15.89 1.72
CA PHE A 85 2.18 16.15 2.88
C PHE A 85 2.99 16.40 4.14
N ARG A 86 2.41 17.11 5.11
CA ARG A 86 2.91 17.12 6.48
C ARG A 86 2.72 15.76 7.10
N PRO A 87 3.68 15.26 7.91
CA PRO A 87 3.45 14.06 8.71
C PRO A 87 2.25 14.24 9.64
N VAL A 88 1.46 13.19 9.82
CA VAL A 88 0.34 13.15 10.75
C VAL A 88 0.85 12.84 12.15
N GLU A 89 0.41 13.58 13.15
CA GLU A 89 0.76 13.34 14.54
C GLU A 89 -0.28 12.44 15.22
N ILE A 90 0.17 11.32 15.83
CA ILE A 90 -0.66 10.38 16.59
C ILE A 90 0.11 10.04 17.86
N ALA A 91 -0.51 10.25 19.03
CA ALA A 91 0.08 9.96 20.35
C ALA A 91 1.49 10.58 20.52
N GLY A 92 1.71 11.82 20.06
CA GLY A 92 2.98 12.54 20.16
C GLY A 92 4.10 12.01 19.29
N LYS A 93 3.79 11.20 18.26
CA LYS A 93 4.71 10.72 17.24
C LYS A 93 4.22 11.10 15.86
N ARG A 94 5.16 11.26 14.91
CA ARG A 94 4.85 11.67 13.54
C ARG A 94 4.88 10.47 12.60
N TYR A 95 3.93 10.41 11.69
CA TYR A 95 3.77 9.30 10.76
C TYR A 95 3.68 9.80 9.32
N VAL A 96 4.25 9.03 8.42
CA VAL A 96 4.20 9.23 6.97
C VAL A 96 3.70 7.96 6.28
N ASP A 97 3.44 8.06 4.99
CA ASP A 97 2.90 6.99 4.14
C ASP A 97 3.58 5.63 4.35
N GLY A 98 2.78 4.60 4.54
CA GLY A 98 3.24 3.21 4.66
C GLY A 98 4.00 2.71 3.44
N ALA A 99 3.79 3.31 2.27
CA ALA A 99 4.53 3.01 1.05
C ALA A 99 6.03 3.36 1.16
N ALA A 100 6.43 4.23 2.10
CA ALA A 100 7.84 4.44 2.45
C ALA A 100 8.53 3.16 2.94
N HIS A 101 7.78 2.19 3.46
CA HIS A 101 8.25 0.84 3.78
C HIS A 101 7.93 -0.16 2.66
N SER A 102 6.68 -0.27 2.26
CA SER A 102 6.19 -1.08 1.14
C SER A 102 4.81 -0.62 0.70
N ALA A 103 4.58 -0.52 -0.61
CA ALA A 103 3.28 -0.12 -1.15
C ALA A 103 2.16 -1.15 -0.89
N THR A 104 2.49 -2.38 -0.52
CA THR A 104 1.52 -3.46 -0.31
C THR A 104 1.52 -4.00 1.11
N ASN A 105 2.66 -3.96 1.81
CA ASN A 105 2.83 -4.48 3.16
C ASN A 105 2.24 -5.90 3.36
N ALA A 106 2.18 -6.71 2.29
CA ALA A 106 1.48 -7.99 2.27
C ALA A 106 2.12 -9.06 3.18
N ASP A 107 3.36 -8.88 3.58
CA ASP A 107 4.06 -9.76 4.52
C ASP A 107 3.47 -9.74 5.94
N LEU A 108 2.67 -8.73 6.26
CA LEU A 108 2.06 -8.58 7.59
C LEU A 108 1.06 -9.69 7.95
N VAL A 109 0.41 -10.27 6.94
CA VAL A 109 -0.62 -11.30 7.16
C VAL A 109 -0.03 -12.72 7.33
N ILE A 110 1.30 -12.90 7.25
CA ILE A 110 1.94 -14.22 7.39
C ILE A 110 1.60 -14.90 8.73
N PRO A 111 1.63 -14.21 9.88
CA PRO A 111 1.28 -14.83 11.17
C PRO A 111 -0.18 -15.30 11.24
N GLU A 112 -1.07 -14.65 10.53
CA GLU A 112 -2.52 -14.94 10.51
C GLU A 112 -2.87 -16.19 9.69
N ARG A 113 -1.92 -16.70 8.87
CA ARG A 113 -2.06 -17.91 8.06
C ARG A 113 -3.33 -17.98 7.23
N PRO A 114 -3.68 -16.94 6.45
CA PRO A 114 -4.88 -16.97 5.63
C PRO A 114 -4.80 -18.04 4.53
N ASP A 115 -5.94 -18.58 4.13
CA ASP A 115 -6.06 -19.57 3.04
C ASP A 115 -5.67 -19.00 1.68
N LEU A 116 -5.86 -17.70 1.49
CA LEU A 116 -5.45 -16.97 0.28
C LEU A 116 -5.14 -15.51 0.62
N VAL A 117 -4.12 -14.96 -0.03
CA VAL A 117 -3.85 -13.52 -0.03
C VAL A 117 -4.08 -12.95 -1.42
N ILE A 118 -4.99 -11.98 -1.53
CA ILE A 118 -5.20 -11.20 -2.74
C ILE A 118 -4.51 -9.85 -2.56
N VAL A 119 -3.58 -9.53 -3.46
CA VAL A 119 -2.82 -8.27 -3.40
C VAL A 119 -3.19 -7.39 -4.59
N SER A 120 -3.73 -6.20 -4.33
CA SER A 120 -3.83 -5.13 -5.33
C SER A 120 -2.61 -4.23 -5.23
N SER A 121 -1.85 -4.06 -6.32
CA SER A 121 -0.61 -3.29 -6.34
C SER A 121 -0.56 -2.31 -7.51
N PRO A 122 -1.35 -1.21 -7.45
CA PRO A 122 -1.46 -0.24 -8.55
C PRO A 122 -0.15 0.51 -8.81
N MET A 123 0.71 0.67 -7.81
CA MET A 123 2.00 1.35 -7.95
C MET A 123 3.09 0.49 -8.61
N SER A 124 2.90 -0.83 -8.72
CA SER A 124 3.83 -1.74 -9.37
C SER A 124 3.58 -1.85 -10.90
N VAL A 125 4.25 -2.79 -11.55
CA VAL A 125 4.08 -3.07 -12.98
C VAL A 125 4.17 -4.58 -13.23
N ALA A 126 3.26 -5.11 -14.05
CA ALA A 126 3.32 -6.50 -14.48
C ALA A 126 4.54 -6.76 -15.36
N ARG A 127 5.10 -7.98 -15.33
CA ARG A 127 6.29 -8.33 -16.15
C ARG A 127 6.06 -8.12 -17.63
N SER A 128 4.86 -8.42 -18.12
CA SER A 128 4.45 -8.25 -19.52
C SER A 128 4.28 -6.79 -19.94
N ALA A 129 4.27 -5.85 -18.99
CA ALA A 129 4.09 -4.42 -19.25
C ALA A 129 5.37 -3.60 -19.00
N LEU A 130 6.53 -4.24 -18.95
CA LEU A 130 7.82 -3.56 -18.80
C LEU A 130 8.15 -2.77 -20.06
N SER A 131 8.55 -1.52 -19.90
CA SER A 131 9.05 -0.63 -20.94
C SER A 131 10.32 0.09 -20.44
N LEU A 132 11.17 0.53 -21.38
CA LEU A 132 12.42 1.24 -21.07
C LEU A 132 12.18 2.75 -20.92
N ASP A 133 11.19 3.15 -20.13
CA ASP A 133 10.91 4.55 -19.84
C ASP A 133 11.17 4.90 -18.36
N LEU A 134 11.49 6.16 -18.08
CA LEU A 134 11.76 6.65 -16.74
C LEU A 134 10.57 6.46 -15.77
N ARG A 135 9.35 6.47 -16.29
CA ARG A 135 8.12 6.26 -15.50
C ARG A 135 8.02 4.82 -15.02
N THR A 136 8.55 3.86 -15.78
CA THR A 136 8.62 2.46 -15.38
C THR A 136 9.67 2.23 -14.29
N ALA A 137 10.73 3.03 -14.22
CA ALA A 137 11.80 2.83 -13.23
C ALA A 137 11.30 2.85 -11.78
N GLY A 138 10.47 3.84 -11.41
CA GLY A 138 9.83 3.90 -10.09
C GLY A 138 8.96 2.68 -9.81
N ARG A 139 8.17 2.25 -10.79
CA ARG A 139 7.30 1.07 -10.67
C ARG A 139 8.06 -0.24 -10.53
N LEU A 140 9.30 -0.32 -11.06
CA LEU A 140 10.18 -1.47 -10.88
C LEU A 140 10.58 -1.67 -9.42
N HIS A 141 10.80 -0.58 -8.67
CA HIS A 141 11.05 -0.67 -7.24
C HIS A 141 9.89 -1.35 -6.52
N PHE A 142 8.67 -0.86 -6.69
CA PHE A 142 7.47 -1.45 -6.10
C PHE A 142 7.22 -2.90 -6.56
N ARG A 143 7.50 -3.20 -7.83
CA ARG A 143 7.44 -4.58 -8.34
C ARG A 143 8.42 -5.52 -7.63
N ARG A 144 9.67 -5.08 -7.39
CA ARG A 144 10.68 -5.88 -6.66
C ARG A 144 10.25 -6.13 -5.21
N ARG A 145 9.67 -5.11 -4.57
CA ARG A 145 9.11 -5.22 -3.21
C ARG A 145 7.99 -6.24 -3.15
N LEU A 146 6.99 -6.08 -4.00
CA LEU A 146 5.90 -7.03 -4.12
C LEU A 146 6.41 -8.46 -4.37
N ALA A 147 7.36 -8.66 -5.28
CA ALA A 147 7.92 -9.98 -5.55
C ALA A 147 8.59 -10.61 -4.31
N THR A 148 9.22 -9.80 -3.47
CA THR A 148 9.81 -10.27 -2.21
C THR A 148 8.73 -10.67 -1.21
N GLU A 149 7.68 -9.89 -1.05
CA GLU A 149 6.56 -10.20 -0.14
C GLU A 149 5.79 -11.44 -0.61
N VAL A 150 5.47 -11.53 -1.90
CA VAL A 150 4.83 -12.72 -2.49
C VAL A 150 5.68 -13.98 -2.28
N ARG A 151 7.01 -13.87 -2.41
CA ARG A 151 7.90 -15.00 -2.15
C ARG A 151 7.85 -15.42 -0.68
N ARG A 152 7.87 -14.46 0.28
CA ARG A 152 7.75 -14.75 1.71
C ARG A 152 6.44 -15.46 2.06
N LEU A 153 5.32 -14.95 1.54
CA LEU A 153 4.00 -15.58 1.72
C LEU A 153 3.99 -17.02 1.19
N ARG A 154 4.50 -17.24 -0.03
CA ARG A 154 4.56 -18.58 -0.63
C ARG A 154 5.49 -19.53 0.14
N THR A 155 6.63 -19.04 0.64
CA THR A 155 7.52 -19.82 1.50
C THR A 155 6.85 -20.21 2.82
N ALA A 156 5.93 -19.37 3.32
CA ALA A 156 5.10 -19.69 4.49
C ALA A 156 3.90 -20.62 4.15
N GLY A 157 3.80 -21.11 2.90
CA GLY A 157 2.72 -22.00 2.46
C GLY A 157 1.43 -21.26 2.07
N ILE A 158 1.41 -19.94 2.03
CA ILE A 158 0.21 -19.15 1.79
C ILE A 158 0.07 -18.86 0.28
N PRO A 159 -1.05 -19.28 -0.36
CA PRO A 159 -1.35 -18.97 -1.75
C PRO A 159 -1.52 -17.46 -1.96
N VAL A 160 -1.02 -16.94 -3.09
CA VAL A 160 -1.10 -15.49 -3.40
C VAL A 160 -1.57 -15.27 -4.83
N VAL A 161 -2.56 -14.38 -4.99
CA VAL A 161 -2.97 -13.79 -6.26
C VAL A 161 -2.66 -12.30 -6.21
N ALA A 162 -1.74 -11.82 -7.05
CA ALA A 162 -1.35 -10.41 -7.09
C ALA A 162 -1.83 -9.75 -8.38
N PHE A 163 -2.57 -8.67 -8.27
CA PHE A 163 -3.03 -7.83 -9.37
C PHE A 163 -2.09 -6.63 -9.53
N GLN A 164 -1.56 -6.47 -10.72
CA GLN A 164 -0.63 -5.40 -11.09
C GLN A 164 -1.10 -4.78 -12.41
N PRO A 165 -0.91 -3.48 -12.63
CA PRO A 165 -1.30 -2.82 -13.87
C PRO A 165 -0.69 -3.49 -15.11
N SER A 166 -1.53 -3.76 -16.09
CA SER A 166 -1.13 -4.10 -17.45
C SER A 166 -0.61 -2.87 -18.20
N HIS A 167 -0.21 -3.04 -19.46
CA HIS A 167 0.14 -1.90 -20.30
C HIS A 167 -1.07 -0.98 -20.53
N ALA A 168 -2.24 -1.54 -20.83
CA ALA A 168 -3.47 -0.78 -21.04
C ALA A 168 -3.89 0.01 -19.79
N ASP A 169 -3.81 -0.60 -18.60
CA ASP A 169 -4.09 0.11 -17.34
C ASP A 169 -3.15 1.30 -17.14
N ARG A 170 -1.87 1.15 -17.46
CA ARG A 170 -0.90 2.24 -17.35
C ARG A 170 -1.16 3.38 -18.34
N VAL A 171 -1.63 3.06 -19.53
CA VAL A 171 -2.05 4.08 -20.53
C VAL A 171 -3.26 4.85 -19.98
N ALA A 172 -4.26 4.15 -19.45
CA ALA A 172 -5.44 4.76 -18.81
C ALA A 172 -5.05 5.65 -17.63
N MET A 173 -4.17 5.17 -16.73
CA MET A 173 -3.66 5.93 -15.58
C MET A 173 -2.93 7.22 -16.00
N GLY A 174 -2.27 7.22 -17.16
CA GLY A 174 -1.48 8.36 -17.60
C GLY A 174 -0.17 8.54 -16.84
N GLY A 175 0.43 9.72 -16.99
CA GLY A 175 1.73 10.05 -16.39
C GLY A 175 1.66 10.72 -15.03
N ASP A 176 0.56 11.38 -14.74
CA ASP A 176 0.30 12.07 -13.48
C ASP A 176 -0.74 11.29 -12.68
N THR A 177 -0.30 10.70 -11.58
CA THR A 177 -1.16 9.91 -10.68
C THR A 177 -2.10 10.79 -9.83
N MET A 178 -1.88 12.09 -9.79
CA MET A 178 -2.69 13.07 -9.07
C MET A 178 -3.65 13.85 -10.00
N ALA A 179 -3.63 13.56 -11.31
CA ALA A 179 -4.49 14.24 -12.28
C ALA A 179 -5.96 13.87 -12.06
N GLU A 180 -6.79 14.89 -11.90
CA GLU A 180 -8.24 14.74 -11.81
C GLU A 180 -8.86 14.36 -13.17
N GLY A 181 -10.09 13.79 -13.13
CA GLY A 181 -10.91 13.54 -14.33
C GLY A 181 -10.62 12.21 -15.05
N ARG A 182 -9.63 11.40 -14.62
CA ARG A 182 -9.33 10.11 -15.24
C ARG A 182 -9.93 8.91 -14.51
N ASN A 183 -10.51 9.12 -13.35
CA ASN A 183 -10.92 8.03 -12.44
C ASN A 183 -11.87 7.03 -13.11
N ALA A 184 -12.88 7.49 -13.84
CA ALA A 184 -13.84 6.61 -14.52
C ALA A 184 -13.16 5.69 -15.55
N VAL A 185 -12.32 6.26 -16.42
CA VAL A 185 -11.60 5.50 -17.46
C VAL A 185 -10.62 4.49 -16.83
N VAL A 186 -9.95 4.89 -15.76
CA VAL A 186 -9.02 4.00 -15.03
C VAL A 186 -9.76 2.85 -14.38
N VAL A 187 -10.90 3.11 -13.73
CA VAL A 187 -11.73 2.08 -13.09
C VAL A 187 -12.27 1.09 -14.13
N GLU A 188 -12.84 1.58 -15.24
CA GLU A 188 -13.35 0.72 -16.30
C GLU A 188 -12.25 -0.18 -16.88
N GLN A 189 -11.10 0.41 -17.24
CA GLN A 189 -9.97 -0.35 -17.76
C GLN A 189 -9.43 -1.38 -16.76
N ALA A 190 -9.31 -1.02 -15.48
CA ALA A 190 -8.84 -1.92 -14.42
C ALA A 190 -9.84 -3.06 -14.17
N TYR A 191 -11.14 -2.77 -14.23
CA TYR A 191 -12.20 -3.76 -14.13
C TYR A 191 -12.07 -4.81 -15.24
N ASP A 192 -11.99 -4.38 -16.50
CA ASP A 192 -11.80 -5.26 -17.65
C ASP A 192 -10.54 -6.12 -17.57
N THR A 193 -9.43 -5.51 -17.17
CA THR A 193 -8.16 -6.23 -16.99
C THR A 193 -8.28 -7.28 -15.89
N THR A 194 -8.96 -6.94 -14.80
CA THR A 194 -9.18 -7.84 -13.66
C THR A 194 -10.08 -9.00 -14.03
N LEU A 195 -11.20 -8.78 -14.73
CA LEU A 195 -12.10 -9.83 -15.21
C LEU A 195 -11.37 -10.84 -16.09
N ARG A 196 -10.63 -10.35 -17.10
CA ARG A 196 -9.81 -11.22 -17.98
C ARG A 196 -8.78 -12.03 -17.19
N ARG A 197 -8.23 -11.47 -16.10
CA ARG A 197 -7.26 -12.15 -15.27
C ARG A 197 -7.89 -13.20 -14.36
N VAL A 198 -9.02 -12.89 -13.76
CA VAL A 198 -9.77 -13.83 -12.90
C VAL A 198 -10.25 -15.05 -13.70
N ALA A 199 -10.64 -14.84 -14.97
CA ALA A 199 -11.06 -15.91 -15.88
C ALA A 199 -9.92 -16.89 -16.28
N ARG A 200 -8.66 -16.59 -15.98
CA ARG A 200 -7.55 -17.52 -16.27
C ARG A 200 -7.65 -18.76 -15.40
N PRO A 201 -7.50 -19.97 -15.98
CA PRO A 201 -7.73 -21.22 -15.24
C PRO A 201 -6.90 -21.36 -13.96
N GLU A 202 -5.65 -20.87 -13.95
CA GLU A 202 -4.78 -20.93 -12.80
C GLU A 202 -5.21 -20.01 -11.65
N ILE A 203 -5.86 -18.87 -11.96
CA ILE A 203 -6.41 -17.95 -10.96
C ILE A 203 -7.77 -18.45 -10.49
N ALA A 204 -8.65 -18.81 -11.42
CA ALA A 204 -9.98 -19.35 -11.13
C ALA A 204 -9.91 -20.55 -10.17
N ARG A 205 -8.99 -21.50 -10.40
CA ARG A 205 -8.79 -22.64 -9.49
C ARG A 205 -8.37 -22.23 -8.08
N ARG A 206 -7.51 -21.20 -7.94
CA ARG A 206 -7.09 -20.71 -6.61
C ARG A 206 -8.23 -20.03 -5.86
N LEU A 207 -9.07 -19.29 -6.59
CA LEU A 207 -10.23 -18.62 -6.00
C LEU A 207 -11.29 -19.65 -5.59
N ALA A 208 -11.56 -20.65 -6.44
CA ALA A 208 -12.52 -21.71 -6.14
C ALA A 208 -12.13 -22.55 -4.91
N ALA A 209 -10.82 -22.71 -4.63
CA ALA A 209 -10.33 -23.48 -3.50
C ALA A 209 -10.65 -22.86 -2.11
N ILE A 210 -11.11 -21.61 -2.05
CA ILE A 210 -11.51 -20.94 -0.80
C ILE A 210 -13.03 -20.85 -0.63
N THR A 211 -13.81 -21.23 -1.65
CA THR A 211 -15.28 -21.21 -1.63
C THR A 211 -15.88 -22.61 -1.46
N ALA A 212 -15.05 -23.63 -1.44
CA ALA A 212 -15.39 -25.04 -1.22
C ALA A 212 -15.14 -25.43 0.24
#